data_a0dfdfdf5707160112555aafae9fea95
#
_entry.id   a0dfdfdf5707160112555aafae9fea95
#
_cell.length_a   1.000
_cell.length_b   1.000
_cell.length_c   1.000
_cell.angle_alpha   90.00
_cell.angle_beta   90.00
_cell.angle_gamma   90.00
#
_symmetry.space_group_name_H-M   'P 1'
#
loop_
_entity.id
_entity.type
_entity.pdbx_description
1 polymer ?
#
loop_
_entity_poly.entity_id
_entity_poly.type
_entity_poly.pdbx_seq_one_letter_code
_entity_poly.pdbx_strand_id
1 'polypeptide(L)'
;MVLPLPSALHRFERRRQLYNTGSLQASQDASLKAGNLSVQTAQDLLNVGTIQGGNVQLVAGNNLVCSADLGGTYDAIRDTYAIGAQIGGSNVSVAAGNDLTAQAAYMNAHNALTLAAGHDIDLTDAHDLHTEAHDYEHSSFSFFSTSRKRFGSVDPEWRSHTSSTQISQSTSVGSVLSGDSVSVAAGNNLTATNAQIVATKDVVLAAGNNLTLNAGQNTYTENQAKTTSHTGLMNNGGLSVLIGNRSTQDGLTVNETSYRGSTVGSLQGSVTMSAGNDVHITGSDVLSQTGTAIVGKNVTIDAAVGSTDITQTQKVSQAGINVGLSGGLINGAQSVYGMAQAGHDVQDSRLKALYASQAAYTANDGYNAYQAAAKEGSVSSGINLRLGIGGSSASSTGTTHDETAYGSHIHSAGDITLAATGGDLNIIGSQINGNNVALAAANNLNILSQAEQHTLESSNKNAGGGAGVQLGTSGIGFYAQASIGKGSAHGNGTTHADSSVNATDTLTTDQWQRHHHQRRAACGQHGTRQHRQQPADPKRTRHR
;
A
#
# COMPACT_ATOMS: atom_id res chain seq x y z
N MET A 1 -18.70 -29.63 -13.01
CA MET A 1 -19.09 -31.05 -13.05
C MET A 1 -18.74 -31.64 -11.69
N VAL A 2 -19.77 -31.83 -10.84
CA VAL A 2 -19.58 -32.45 -9.54
C VAL A 2 -19.57 -33.95 -9.75
N LEU A 3 -18.44 -34.58 -9.56
CA LEU A 3 -18.34 -36.05 -9.52
C LEU A 3 -18.23 -36.47 -8.05
N PRO A 4 -19.26 -37.04 -7.45
CA PRO A 4 -19.11 -37.73 -6.16
C PRO A 4 -18.46 -39.10 -6.45
N LEU A 5 -17.25 -39.30 -5.97
CA LEU A 5 -16.59 -40.62 -6.01
C LEU A 5 -16.33 -41.13 -4.59
N PRO A 6 -16.58 -42.39 -4.32
CA PRO A 6 -16.41 -42.96 -2.97
C PRO A 6 -14.95 -43.12 -2.62
N SER A 7 -14.68 -42.83 -1.36
CA SER A 7 -13.54 -43.11 -0.48
C SER A 7 -12.33 -43.84 -1.05
N ALA A 8 -11.20 -43.25 -0.91
CA ALA A 8 -9.80 -43.62 -1.06
C ALA A 8 -9.15 -42.83 -2.19
N LEU A 9 -7.94 -42.65 -2.23
CA LEU A 9 -7.05 -41.99 -3.17
C LEU A 9 -7.68 -41.60 -4.54
N HIS A 10 -8.10 -40.36 -4.73
CA HIS A 10 -8.48 -39.88 -6.06
C HIS A 10 -7.21 -39.51 -6.81
N ARG A 11 -6.78 -40.43 -7.71
CA ARG A 11 -5.62 -40.26 -8.56
C ARG A 11 -6.05 -40.04 -9.99
N PHE A 12 -5.87 -38.81 -10.51
CA PHE A 12 -6.02 -38.50 -11.93
C PHE A 12 -4.67 -38.71 -12.63
N GLU A 13 -4.46 -39.89 -13.22
CA GLU A 13 -3.22 -40.16 -13.94
C GLU A 13 -3.32 -39.81 -15.41
N ARG A 14 -2.29 -39.11 -15.91
CA ARG A 14 -1.91 -38.96 -17.32
C ARG A 14 -2.97 -38.40 -18.28
N ARG A 15 -3.60 -37.27 -17.92
CA ARG A 15 -4.13 -36.40 -18.98
C ARG A 15 -3.02 -35.47 -19.48
N ARG A 16 -3.02 -35.12 -20.79
CA ARG A 16 -2.05 -34.13 -21.30
C ARG A 16 -2.25 -32.76 -20.66
N GLN A 17 -3.51 -32.36 -20.48
CA GLN A 17 -3.89 -31.07 -19.85
C GLN A 17 -5.13 -31.28 -19.00
N LEU A 18 -5.26 -30.51 -17.91
CA LEU A 18 -6.44 -30.43 -17.08
C LEU A 18 -6.86 -28.99 -16.90
N TYR A 19 -8.15 -28.71 -17.14
CA TYR A 19 -8.80 -27.44 -16.86
C TYR A 19 -9.84 -27.63 -15.76
N ASN A 20 -9.69 -26.98 -14.62
CA ASN A 20 -10.69 -26.97 -13.55
C ASN A 20 -11.28 -25.56 -13.42
N THR A 21 -12.55 -25.40 -13.78
CA THR A 21 -13.34 -24.18 -13.60
C THR A 21 -14.43 -24.36 -12.55
N GLY A 22 -14.50 -25.51 -11.90
CA GLY A 22 -15.49 -25.85 -10.89
C GLY A 22 -14.83 -26.29 -9.58
N SER A 23 -15.39 -27.31 -8.93
CA SER A 23 -14.90 -27.83 -7.66
C SER A 23 -14.40 -29.25 -7.81
N LEU A 24 -13.17 -29.51 -7.38
CA LEU A 24 -12.60 -30.83 -7.16
C LEU A 24 -12.47 -31.05 -5.64
N GLN A 25 -13.24 -31.96 -5.10
CA GLN A 25 -13.24 -32.24 -3.64
C GLN A 25 -13.02 -33.72 -3.39
N ALA A 26 -12.10 -34.04 -2.47
CA ALA A 26 -12.06 -35.31 -1.81
C ALA A 26 -12.84 -35.19 -0.50
N SER A 27 -14.08 -35.69 -0.46
CA SER A 27 -14.97 -35.54 0.68
C SER A 27 -14.48 -36.32 1.89
N GLN A 28 -14.66 -35.69 3.07
CA GLN A 28 -14.59 -36.41 4.36
C GLN A 28 -15.93 -37.08 4.60
N ASP A 29 -15.95 -38.39 4.70
CA ASP A 29 -17.03 -39.08 5.41
C ASP A 29 -16.67 -39.09 6.91
N ALA A 30 -17.65 -38.82 7.78
CA ALA A 30 -17.46 -38.68 9.22
C ALA A 30 -16.84 -39.92 9.90
N SER A 31 -16.71 -41.04 9.19
CA SER A 31 -16.12 -42.29 9.65
C SER A 31 -14.78 -42.65 9.02
N LEU A 32 -14.25 -41.89 8.05
CA LEU A 32 -13.02 -42.14 7.32
C LEU A 32 -12.08 -40.94 7.40
N LYS A 33 -10.79 -41.18 7.61
CA LYS A 33 -9.73 -40.18 7.60
C LYS A 33 -9.80 -39.35 6.32
N ALA A 34 -9.54 -38.03 6.43
CA ALA A 34 -9.54 -37.06 5.34
C ALA A 34 -8.98 -37.64 4.02
N GLY A 35 -9.79 -37.63 2.96
CA GLY A 35 -9.41 -38.19 1.67
C GLY A 35 -8.23 -37.42 1.03
N ASN A 36 -7.26 -38.14 0.50
CA ASN A 36 -6.15 -37.54 -0.24
C ASN A 36 -6.57 -37.26 -1.68
N LEU A 37 -6.24 -36.10 -2.20
CA LEU A 37 -6.44 -35.71 -3.59
C LEU A 37 -5.08 -35.54 -4.27
N SER A 38 -4.83 -36.33 -5.31
CA SER A 38 -3.64 -36.18 -6.16
C SER A 38 -4.06 -35.95 -7.61
N VAL A 39 -3.61 -34.86 -8.19
CA VAL A 39 -3.83 -34.50 -9.59
C VAL A 39 -2.49 -34.39 -10.28
N GLN A 40 -2.27 -35.19 -11.32
CA GLN A 40 -1.04 -35.20 -12.12
C GLN A 40 -1.37 -35.04 -13.58
N THR A 41 -0.67 -34.12 -14.25
CA THR A 41 -0.76 -33.91 -15.69
C THR A 41 0.62 -34.09 -16.34
N ALA A 42 0.65 -34.56 -17.59
CA ALA A 42 1.91 -34.69 -18.31
C ALA A 42 2.40 -33.36 -18.92
N GLN A 43 1.53 -32.38 -19.06
CA GLN A 43 1.82 -31.03 -19.58
C GLN A 43 1.27 -30.00 -18.60
N ASP A 44 0.23 -29.26 -18.96
CA ASP A 44 -0.25 -28.13 -18.21
C ASP A 44 -1.43 -28.49 -17.28
N LEU A 45 -1.52 -27.79 -16.15
CA LEU A 45 -2.66 -27.79 -15.25
C LEU A 45 -3.15 -26.36 -15.07
N LEU A 46 -4.42 -26.10 -15.41
CA LEU A 46 -5.09 -24.83 -15.15
C LEU A 46 -6.18 -25.03 -14.09
N ASN A 47 -6.11 -24.28 -13.00
CA ASN A 47 -7.13 -24.22 -11.97
C ASN A 47 -7.66 -22.80 -11.82
N VAL A 48 -8.95 -22.62 -12.06
CA VAL A 48 -9.69 -21.36 -11.83
C VAL A 48 -10.68 -21.54 -10.68
N GLY A 49 -11.04 -22.79 -10.34
CA GLY A 49 -12.01 -23.14 -9.31
C GLY A 49 -11.38 -23.59 -8.00
N THR A 50 -12.15 -24.35 -7.21
CA THR A 50 -11.78 -24.83 -5.88
C THR A 50 -11.23 -26.25 -5.94
N ILE A 51 -10.14 -26.50 -5.22
CA ILE A 51 -9.55 -27.84 -4.99
C ILE A 51 -9.39 -28.05 -3.47
N GLN A 52 -10.04 -29.07 -2.94
CA GLN A 52 -10.00 -29.39 -1.49
C GLN A 52 -9.80 -30.88 -1.22
N GLY A 53 -9.04 -31.20 -0.17
CA GLY A 53 -8.83 -32.58 0.28
C GLY A 53 -8.13 -32.65 1.63
N GLY A 54 -7.95 -33.85 2.16
CA GLY A 54 -7.14 -34.07 3.36
C GLY A 54 -5.68 -33.70 3.10
N ASN A 55 -5.03 -34.40 2.15
CA ASN A 55 -3.77 -33.95 1.57
C ASN A 55 -4.01 -33.64 0.10
N VAL A 56 -3.57 -32.50 -0.37
CA VAL A 56 -3.70 -32.07 -1.76
C VAL A 56 -2.33 -32.04 -2.39
N GLN A 57 -2.19 -32.77 -3.51
CA GLN A 57 -0.98 -32.78 -4.32
C GLN A 57 -1.35 -32.46 -5.76
N LEU A 58 -0.82 -31.39 -6.30
CA LEU A 58 -0.96 -30.98 -7.69
C LEU A 58 0.42 -31.03 -8.36
N VAL A 59 0.53 -31.75 -9.47
CA VAL A 59 1.79 -31.86 -10.22
C VAL A 59 1.49 -31.67 -11.69
N ALA A 60 2.08 -30.67 -12.28
CA ALA A 60 2.10 -30.45 -13.73
C ALA A 60 3.49 -30.81 -14.28
N GLY A 61 3.53 -31.53 -15.38
CA GLY A 61 4.79 -31.87 -16.04
C GLY A 61 5.44 -30.68 -16.75
N ASN A 62 4.65 -29.65 -17.06
CA ASN A 62 5.09 -28.38 -17.64
C ASN A 62 4.60 -27.22 -16.76
N ASN A 63 3.59 -26.46 -17.14
CA ASN A 63 3.14 -25.29 -16.42
C ASN A 63 1.95 -25.60 -15.50
N LEU A 64 1.93 -24.95 -14.34
CA LEU A 64 0.79 -24.93 -13.43
C LEU A 64 0.32 -23.50 -13.26
N VAL A 65 -0.96 -23.25 -13.57
CA VAL A 65 -1.58 -21.94 -13.49
C VAL A 65 -2.79 -21.99 -12.57
N CYS A 66 -2.79 -21.17 -11.52
CA CYS A 66 -3.94 -20.89 -10.68
C CYS A 66 -4.38 -19.45 -10.95
N SER A 67 -5.41 -19.29 -11.80
CA SER A 67 -5.87 -17.98 -12.26
C SER A 67 -7.12 -17.52 -11.51
N ALA A 68 -7.27 -16.20 -11.39
CA ALA A 68 -8.52 -15.60 -10.98
C ALA A 68 -9.53 -15.54 -12.13
N ASP A 69 -10.81 -15.64 -11.80
CA ASP A 69 -11.93 -15.28 -12.67
C ASP A 69 -12.45 -13.89 -12.28
N LEU A 70 -13.23 -13.27 -13.16
CA LEU A 70 -13.84 -11.97 -12.91
C LEU A 70 -15.34 -12.14 -12.64
N GLY A 71 -15.76 -11.84 -11.43
CA GLY A 71 -17.15 -11.65 -11.07
C GLY A 71 -17.52 -10.17 -11.10
N GLY A 72 -18.81 -9.83 -11.20
CA GLY A 72 -19.19 -8.43 -11.12
C GLY A 72 -20.67 -8.14 -11.37
N THR A 73 -21.05 -6.90 -11.05
CA THR A 73 -22.36 -6.31 -11.33
C THR A 73 -22.23 -5.22 -12.38
N TYR A 74 -23.25 -5.08 -13.23
CA TYR A 74 -23.23 -4.15 -14.37
C TYR A 74 -24.47 -3.27 -14.28
N ASP A 75 -24.30 -2.08 -13.69
CA ASP A 75 -25.31 -1.03 -13.65
C ASP A 75 -24.60 0.35 -13.65
N ALA A 76 -25.24 1.42 -13.23
CA ALA A 76 -24.63 2.75 -13.08
C ALA A 76 -23.40 2.72 -12.12
N ILE A 77 -23.36 1.77 -11.21
CA ILE A 77 -22.19 1.33 -10.46
C ILE A 77 -21.73 0.02 -11.06
N ARG A 78 -20.47 -0.02 -11.49
CA ARG A 78 -19.89 -1.22 -12.07
C ARG A 78 -18.75 -1.72 -11.19
N ASP A 79 -18.98 -2.85 -10.55
CA ASP A 79 -17.99 -3.55 -9.77
C ASP A 79 -17.58 -4.83 -10.46
N THR A 80 -16.29 -5.03 -10.61
CA THR A 80 -15.71 -6.32 -10.98
C THR A 80 -14.68 -6.71 -9.93
N TYR A 81 -14.75 -7.97 -9.47
CA TYR A 81 -13.80 -8.49 -8.49
C TYR A 81 -13.10 -9.74 -8.99
N ALA A 82 -11.84 -9.85 -8.61
CA ALA A 82 -11.04 -11.03 -8.86
C ALA A 82 -11.48 -12.17 -7.92
N ILE A 83 -11.92 -13.28 -8.50
CA ILE A 83 -12.26 -14.49 -7.77
C ILE A 83 -11.12 -15.48 -7.96
N GLY A 84 -10.19 -15.50 -7.01
CA GLY A 84 -9.01 -16.33 -7.06
C GLY A 84 -9.31 -17.83 -6.95
N ALA A 85 -8.48 -18.63 -7.58
CA ALA A 85 -8.49 -20.07 -7.42
C ALA A 85 -8.24 -20.45 -5.94
N GLN A 86 -8.94 -21.45 -5.43
CA GLN A 86 -8.83 -21.88 -4.04
C GLN A 86 -8.25 -23.30 -3.95
N ILE A 87 -7.22 -23.48 -3.15
CA ILE A 87 -6.60 -24.77 -2.87
C ILE A 87 -6.49 -24.94 -1.35
N GLY A 88 -7.10 -26.00 -0.80
CA GLY A 88 -7.12 -26.21 0.64
C GLY A 88 -6.94 -27.67 1.05
N GLY A 89 -6.24 -27.90 2.17
CA GLY A 89 -6.03 -29.23 2.72
C GLY A 89 -5.25 -29.26 4.03
N SER A 90 -5.05 -30.43 4.60
CA SER A 90 -4.16 -30.59 5.76
C SER A 90 -2.70 -30.34 5.37
N ASN A 91 -2.25 -30.94 4.27
CA ASN A 91 -1.01 -30.61 3.61
C ASN A 91 -1.32 -30.31 2.14
N VAL A 92 -0.72 -29.25 1.60
CA VAL A 92 -0.88 -28.84 0.23
C VAL A 92 0.49 -28.79 -0.45
N SER A 93 0.63 -29.51 -1.55
CA SER A 93 1.84 -29.52 -2.38
C SER A 93 1.47 -29.25 -3.82
N VAL A 94 2.05 -28.19 -4.39
CA VAL A 94 1.83 -27.74 -5.76
C VAL A 94 3.19 -27.71 -6.46
N ALA A 95 3.33 -28.47 -7.54
CA ALA A 95 4.59 -28.59 -8.26
C ALA A 95 4.39 -28.46 -9.77
N ALA A 96 5.23 -27.67 -10.41
CA ALA A 96 5.31 -27.53 -11.87
C ALA A 96 6.68 -27.97 -12.37
N GLY A 97 6.71 -28.66 -13.49
CA GLY A 97 7.98 -29.06 -14.14
C GLY A 97 8.73 -27.87 -14.74
N ASN A 98 8.01 -26.83 -15.15
CA ASN A 98 8.53 -25.56 -15.66
C ASN A 98 8.04 -24.41 -14.80
N ASP A 99 6.98 -23.71 -15.16
CA ASP A 99 6.55 -22.50 -14.48
C ASP A 99 5.28 -22.71 -13.65
N LEU A 100 5.22 -22.04 -12.51
CA LEU A 100 4.05 -21.98 -11.64
C LEU A 100 3.56 -20.54 -11.54
N THR A 101 2.36 -20.27 -12.02
CA THR A 101 1.71 -18.95 -11.91
C THR A 101 0.49 -19.06 -10.99
N ALA A 102 0.40 -18.17 -10.00
CA ALA A 102 -0.74 -18.03 -9.11
C ALA A 102 -1.20 -16.58 -9.10
N GLN A 103 -2.37 -16.30 -9.70
CA GLN A 103 -2.95 -14.97 -9.76
C GLN A 103 -4.10 -14.85 -8.76
N ALA A 104 -3.96 -13.96 -7.79
CA ALA A 104 -4.92 -13.73 -6.70
C ALA A 104 -5.42 -15.05 -6.06
N ALA A 105 -4.60 -16.09 -6.06
CA ALA A 105 -4.97 -17.42 -5.61
C ALA A 105 -4.93 -17.52 -4.09
N TYR A 106 -5.86 -18.29 -3.52
CA TYR A 106 -5.92 -18.58 -2.10
C TYR A 106 -5.51 -20.03 -1.83
N MET A 107 -4.34 -20.24 -1.21
CA MET A 107 -3.79 -21.55 -0.88
C MET A 107 -3.63 -21.68 0.64
N ASN A 108 -4.38 -22.57 1.25
CA ASN A 108 -4.38 -22.76 2.69
C ASN A 108 -4.12 -24.22 3.08
N ALA A 109 -3.05 -24.45 3.84
CA ALA A 109 -2.76 -25.73 4.45
C ALA A 109 -2.93 -25.65 5.99
N HIS A 110 -3.49 -26.68 6.59
CA HIS A 110 -3.51 -26.76 8.05
C HIS A 110 -2.09 -26.96 8.61
N ASN A 111 -1.27 -27.80 7.95
CA ASN A 111 0.11 -28.08 8.34
C ASN A 111 1.10 -27.42 7.36
N ALA A 112 1.53 -28.13 6.33
CA ALA A 112 2.55 -27.66 5.41
C ALA A 112 1.97 -27.25 4.05
N LEU A 113 2.35 -26.06 3.59
CA LEU A 113 2.14 -25.58 2.22
C LEU A 113 3.48 -25.55 1.50
N THR A 114 3.58 -26.27 0.37
CA THR A 114 4.79 -26.32 -0.44
C THR A 114 4.46 -25.99 -1.88
N LEU A 115 5.14 -25.00 -2.45
CA LEU A 115 5.13 -24.66 -3.87
C LEU A 115 6.52 -24.90 -4.43
N ALA A 116 6.60 -25.55 -5.60
CA ALA A 116 7.86 -25.79 -6.28
C ALA A 116 7.69 -25.65 -7.81
N ALA A 117 8.65 -25.02 -8.46
CA ALA A 117 8.73 -24.98 -9.93
C ALA A 117 10.14 -25.30 -10.40
N GLY A 118 10.26 -25.97 -11.53
CA GLY A 118 11.56 -26.25 -12.13
C GLY A 118 12.22 -25.01 -12.72
N HIS A 119 11.45 -23.98 -13.04
CA HIS A 119 11.93 -22.71 -13.58
C HIS A 119 11.37 -21.53 -12.75
N ASP A 120 10.30 -20.87 -13.14
CA ASP A 120 9.81 -19.66 -12.46
C ASP A 120 8.58 -19.91 -11.59
N ILE A 121 8.47 -19.13 -10.50
CA ILE A 121 7.24 -18.99 -9.72
C ILE A 121 6.82 -17.53 -9.74
N ASP A 122 5.59 -17.28 -10.24
CA ASP A 122 4.98 -15.97 -10.30
C ASP A 122 3.70 -15.94 -9.45
N LEU A 123 3.77 -15.26 -8.31
CA LEU A 123 2.62 -14.94 -7.48
C LEU A 123 2.16 -13.53 -7.85
N THR A 124 1.25 -13.45 -8.81
CA THR A 124 0.78 -12.17 -9.36
C THR A 124 -0.52 -11.73 -8.70
N ASP A 125 -0.78 -10.44 -8.76
CA ASP A 125 -2.05 -9.85 -8.36
C ASP A 125 -3.05 -9.84 -9.53
N ALA A 126 -4.32 -9.66 -9.18
CA ALA A 126 -5.41 -9.27 -10.04
C ALA A 126 -6.00 -7.96 -9.52
N HIS A 127 -6.91 -7.36 -10.26
CA HIS A 127 -7.48 -6.08 -9.87
C HIS A 127 -8.98 -6.14 -9.72
N ASP A 128 -9.47 -5.69 -8.55
CA ASP A 128 -10.85 -5.31 -8.36
C ASP A 128 -11.06 -3.92 -8.97
N LEU A 129 -12.08 -3.79 -9.81
CA LEU A 129 -12.43 -2.52 -10.44
C LEU A 129 -13.76 -2.03 -9.91
N HIS A 130 -13.78 -0.78 -9.46
CA HIS A 130 -14.99 -0.05 -9.11
C HIS A 130 -15.10 1.18 -10.00
N THR A 131 -16.23 1.32 -10.70
CA THR A 131 -16.53 2.51 -11.49
C THR A 131 -17.92 3.01 -11.15
N GLU A 132 -18.02 4.31 -10.91
CA GLU A 132 -19.25 4.96 -10.51
C GLU A 132 -19.40 6.27 -11.31
N ALA A 133 -20.61 6.55 -11.82
CA ALA A 133 -20.93 7.79 -12.50
C ALA A 133 -22.28 8.31 -12.03
N HIS A 134 -22.28 9.54 -11.53
CA HIS A 134 -23.50 10.21 -11.06
C HIS A 134 -23.63 11.59 -11.73
N ASP A 135 -24.76 11.80 -12.37
CA ASP A 135 -25.17 13.09 -12.88
C ASP A 135 -26.43 13.55 -12.16
N TYR A 136 -26.41 14.76 -11.67
CA TYR A 136 -27.52 15.34 -10.94
C TYR A 136 -27.78 16.77 -11.37
N GLU A 137 -29.04 17.08 -11.67
CA GLU A 137 -29.50 18.43 -11.93
C GLU A 137 -30.74 18.74 -11.10
N HIS A 138 -30.70 19.86 -10.39
CA HIS A 138 -31.83 20.34 -9.60
C HIS A 138 -31.90 21.87 -9.64
N SER A 139 -33.11 22.37 -9.89
CA SER A 139 -33.43 23.79 -9.79
C SER A 139 -34.62 23.99 -8.89
N SER A 140 -34.54 24.89 -7.92
CA SER A 140 -35.63 25.20 -7.01
C SER A 140 -35.72 26.69 -6.74
N PHE A 141 -36.97 27.17 -6.63
CA PHE A 141 -37.29 28.51 -6.19
C PHE A 141 -38.18 28.41 -4.96
N SER A 142 -37.84 29.08 -3.89
CA SER A 142 -38.60 29.13 -2.67
C SER A 142 -38.86 30.57 -2.24
N PHE A 143 -40.11 30.90 -1.96
CA PHE A 143 -40.48 32.20 -1.38
C PHE A 143 -40.38 32.25 0.12
N PHE A 144 -40.35 31.08 0.78
CA PHE A 144 -40.33 30.96 2.23
C PHE A 144 -39.22 29.99 2.65
N SER A 145 -38.10 30.53 3.13
CA SER A 145 -37.13 29.70 3.81
C SER A 145 -37.61 29.43 5.25
N THR A 146 -38.04 28.20 5.53
CA THR A 146 -38.30 27.74 6.89
C THR A 146 -36.99 27.31 7.57
N SER A 147 -36.05 28.18 7.75
CA SER A 147 -34.98 27.95 8.71
C SER A 147 -35.51 28.31 10.13
N ARG A 148 -35.51 27.33 11.00
CA ARG A 148 -36.21 27.23 12.29
C ARG A 148 -35.89 28.29 13.36
N LYS A 149 -35.45 29.47 13.09
CA LYS A 149 -35.07 30.42 14.16
C LYS A 149 -35.28 31.91 13.90
N ARG A 150 -36.11 32.35 12.94
CA ARG A 150 -36.52 33.75 12.97
C ARG A 150 -37.88 33.96 12.30
N PHE A 151 -38.78 34.53 13.06
CA PHE A 151 -40.06 35.04 12.58
C PHE A 151 -39.83 36.18 11.55
N GLY A 152 -40.38 36.03 10.35
CA GLY A 152 -40.79 37.18 9.54
C GLY A 152 -39.83 37.68 8.46
N SER A 153 -38.82 36.96 7.98
CA SER A 153 -38.13 37.33 6.76
C SER A 153 -38.60 36.49 5.57
N VAL A 154 -39.21 37.16 4.63
CA VAL A 154 -39.48 36.61 3.30
C VAL A 154 -38.22 36.80 2.49
N ASP A 155 -37.34 35.79 2.47
CA ASP A 155 -36.13 35.81 1.64
C ASP A 155 -36.43 34.92 0.41
N PRO A 156 -36.58 35.49 -0.79
CA PRO A 156 -36.69 34.73 -2.02
C PRO A 156 -35.35 34.02 -2.24
N GLU A 157 -35.41 32.70 -2.25
CA GLU A 157 -34.25 31.85 -2.43
C GLU A 157 -34.34 31.16 -3.79
N TRP A 158 -33.33 31.42 -4.64
CA TRP A 158 -33.19 30.72 -5.91
C TRP A 158 -31.96 29.82 -5.84
N ARG A 159 -32.13 28.55 -6.15
CA ARG A 159 -31.05 27.57 -6.21
C ARG A 159 -31.08 26.83 -7.53
N SER A 160 -29.92 26.72 -8.15
CA SER A 160 -29.67 25.81 -9.25
C SER A 160 -28.40 25.01 -8.93
N HIS A 161 -28.46 23.71 -9.11
CA HIS A 161 -27.37 22.80 -8.81
C HIS A 161 -27.27 21.75 -9.90
N THR A 162 -26.11 21.67 -10.52
CA THR A 162 -25.72 20.57 -11.41
C THR A 162 -24.43 19.95 -10.87
N SER A 163 -24.38 18.64 -10.83
CA SER A 163 -23.21 17.89 -10.35
C SER A 163 -23.01 16.67 -11.23
N SER A 164 -21.78 16.47 -11.68
CA SER A 164 -21.34 15.25 -12.33
C SER A 164 -20.14 14.71 -11.57
N THR A 165 -20.16 13.46 -11.18
CA THR A 165 -19.06 12.77 -10.50
C THR A 165 -18.81 11.46 -11.20
N GLN A 166 -17.56 11.22 -11.56
CA GLN A 166 -17.08 9.97 -12.12
C GLN A 166 -15.93 9.47 -11.27
N ILE A 167 -16.06 8.25 -10.77
CA ILE A 167 -15.03 7.57 -9.95
C ILE A 167 -14.61 6.30 -10.69
N SER A 168 -13.31 6.06 -10.73
CA SER A 168 -12.72 4.80 -11.19
C SER A 168 -11.63 4.40 -10.20
N GLN A 169 -11.78 3.24 -9.61
CA GLN A 169 -10.82 2.68 -8.66
C GLN A 169 -10.40 1.29 -9.13
N SER A 170 -9.11 1.03 -9.11
CA SER A 170 -8.50 -0.28 -9.33
C SER A 170 -7.71 -0.67 -8.08
N THR A 171 -8.07 -1.78 -7.48
CA THR A 171 -7.45 -2.26 -6.24
C THR A 171 -6.76 -3.60 -6.51
N SER A 172 -5.47 -3.67 -6.23
CA SER A 172 -4.67 -4.88 -6.35
C SER A 172 -5.10 -5.92 -5.31
N VAL A 173 -5.35 -7.14 -5.77
CA VAL A 173 -5.69 -8.32 -4.97
C VAL A 173 -4.63 -9.38 -5.21
N GLY A 174 -3.78 -9.61 -4.24
CA GLY A 174 -2.67 -10.56 -4.35
C GLY A 174 -3.03 -11.98 -3.95
N SER A 175 -2.12 -12.90 -4.24
CA SER A 175 -2.23 -14.28 -3.81
C SER A 175 -1.98 -14.43 -2.30
N VAL A 176 -2.71 -15.33 -1.65
CA VAL A 176 -2.58 -15.65 -0.23
C VAL A 176 -2.12 -17.09 -0.05
N LEU A 177 -0.98 -17.26 0.62
CA LEU A 177 -0.39 -18.54 0.99
C LEU A 177 -0.34 -18.66 2.51
N SER A 178 -1.01 -19.65 3.08
CA SER A 178 -1.11 -19.82 4.53
C SER A 178 -0.90 -21.28 4.95
N GLY A 179 -0.14 -21.50 6.02
CA GLY A 179 0.14 -22.83 6.57
C GLY A 179 0.74 -22.79 7.97
N ASP A 180 0.91 -23.95 8.61
CA ASP A 180 1.79 -24.03 9.79
C ASP A 180 3.25 -23.75 9.39
N SER A 181 3.68 -24.28 8.24
CA SER A 181 4.91 -23.91 7.57
C SER A 181 4.64 -23.65 6.10
N VAL A 182 5.33 -22.68 5.50
CA VAL A 182 5.23 -22.34 4.08
C VAL A 182 6.60 -22.38 3.43
N SER A 183 6.71 -23.13 2.34
CA SER A 183 7.93 -23.26 1.55
C SER A 183 7.63 -22.99 0.08
N VAL A 184 8.33 -22.05 -0.52
CA VAL A 184 8.23 -21.70 -1.95
C VAL A 184 9.62 -21.76 -2.56
N ALA A 185 9.80 -22.61 -3.57
CA ALA A 185 11.09 -22.85 -4.20
C ALA A 185 10.99 -22.80 -5.74
N ALA A 186 11.62 -21.83 -6.35
CA ALA A 186 11.74 -21.68 -7.79
C ALA A 186 13.15 -22.10 -8.25
N GLY A 187 13.24 -22.84 -9.36
CA GLY A 187 14.52 -23.23 -9.96
C GLY A 187 15.27 -22.04 -10.58
N ASN A 188 14.55 -21.00 -11.00
CA ASN A 188 15.09 -19.77 -11.55
C ASN A 188 14.58 -18.55 -10.76
N ASN A 189 13.50 -17.89 -11.14
CA ASN A 189 13.03 -16.69 -10.48
C ASN A 189 11.80 -16.96 -9.60
N LEU A 190 11.72 -16.26 -8.48
CA LEU A 190 10.53 -16.16 -7.65
C LEU A 190 10.09 -14.70 -7.60
N THR A 191 8.92 -14.41 -8.20
CA THR A 191 8.30 -13.09 -8.16
C THR A 191 7.00 -13.14 -7.38
N ALA A 192 6.82 -12.20 -6.46
CA ALA A 192 5.59 -12.07 -5.69
C ALA A 192 5.15 -10.62 -5.65
N THR A 193 3.94 -10.32 -6.17
CA THR A 193 3.34 -8.99 -6.21
C THR A 193 2.10 -8.95 -5.33
N ASN A 194 2.08 -8.08 -4.33
CA ASN A 194 1.01 -7.98 -3.32
C ASN A 194 0.69 -9.34 -2.66
N ALA A 195 1.64 -10.27 -2.63
CA ALA A 195 1.42 -11.60 -2.11
C ALA A 195 1.47 -11.60 -0.58
N GLN A 196 0.60 -12.42 0.03
CA GLN A 196 0.52 -12.57 1.47
C GLN A 196 0.89 -14.00 1.84
N ILE A 197 2.12 -14.15 2.32
CA ILE A 197 2.72 -15.45 2.64
C ILE A 197 2.89 -15.53 4.15
N VAL A 198 2.06 -16.34 4.81
CA VAL A 198 2.05 -16.38 6.27
C VAL A 198 2.11 -17.81 6.82
N ALA A 199 2.94 -18.01 7.84
CA ALA A 199 3.02 -19.26 8.56
C ALA A 199 2.88 -19.08 10.07
N THR A 200 2.44 -20.13 10.76
CA THR A 200 2.55 -20.18 12.23
C THR A 200 4.01 -20.38 12.65
N LYS A 201 4.72 -21.28 11.95
CA LYS A 201 6.14 -21.60 12.13
C LYS A 201 6.98 -20.92 11.05
N ASP A 202 7.81 -21.62 10.36
CA ASP A 202 8.77 -21.04 9.45
C ASP A 202 8.22 -20.77 8.06
N VAL A 203 8.70 -19.67 7.44
CA VAL A 203 8.53 -19.36 6.03
C VAL A 203 9.88 -19.44 5.34
N VAL A 204 9.93 -20.19 4.23
CA VAL A 204 11.12 -20.32 3.40
C VAL A 204 10.78 -19.94 1.96
N LEU A 205 11.45 -18.93 1.43
CA LEU A 205 11.39 -18.52 0.02
C LEU A 205 12.77 -18.70 -0.60
N ALA A 206 12.85 -19.49 -1.67
CA ALA A 206 14.10 -19.77 -2.35
C ALA A 206 13.97 -19.60 -3.86
N ALA A 207 14.94 -18.95 -4.48
CA ALA A 207 15.06 -18.81 -5.92
C ALA A 207 16.46 -19.21 -6.39
N GLY A 208 16.54 -19.96 -7.47
CA GLY A 208 17.83 -20.32 -8.07
C GLY A 208 18.57 -19.14 -8.65
N ASN A 209 17.85 -18.10 -9.09
CA ASN A 209 18.38 -16.86 -9.65
C ASN A 209 17.89 -15.66 -8.84
N ASN A 210 16.73 -15.05 -9.14
CA ASN A 210 16.27 -13.84 -8.48
C ASN A 210 15.02 -14.09 -7.64
N LEU A 211 14.97 -13.43 -6.47
CA LEU A 211 13.80 -13.36 -5.60
C LEU A 211 13.32 -11.91 -5.53
N THR A 212 12.08 -11.67 -5.95
CA THR A 212 11.51 -10.33 -6.01
C THR A 212 10.18 -10.29 -5.26
N LEU A 213 10.08 -9.40 -4.27
CA LEU A 213 8.83 -9.05 -3.60
C LEU A 213 8.43 -7.63 -4.00
N ASN A 214 7.33 -7.50 -4.72
CA ASN A 214 6.81 -6.22 -5.18
C ASN A 214 5.54 -5.83 -4.43
N ALA A 215 5.32 -4.53 -4.33
CA ALA A 215 4.03 -4.00 -3.98
C ALA A 215 3.08 -4.01 -5.20
N GLY A 216 1.82 -4.36 -5.00
CA GLY A 216 0.76 -4.21 -5.99
C GLY A 216 0.29 -2.77 -6.07
N GLN A 217 0.01 -2.31 -7.28
CA GLN A 217 -0.41 -0.95 -7.56
C GLN A 217 -1.92 -0.81 -7.45
N ASN A 218 -2.38 0.20 -6.71
CA ASN A 218 -3.76 0.66 -6.70
C ASN A 218 -3.85 2.00 -7.42
N THR A 219 -4.93 2.21 -8.16
CA THR A 219 -5.20 3.50 -8.80
C THR A 219 -6.58 3.99 -8.42
N TYR A 220 -6.69 5.29 -8.19
CA TYR A 220 -7.94 5.97 -7.96
C TYR A 220 -8.00 7.21 -8.85
N THR A 221 -9.10 7.35 -9.59
CA THR A 221 -9.37 8.53 -10.40
C THR A 221 -10.75 9.05 -10.06
N GLU A 222 -10.83 10.32 -9.70
CA GLU A 222 -12.09 11.01 -9.48
C GLU A 222 -12.14 12.27 -10.34
N ASN A 223 -13.23 12.41 -11.10
CA ASN A 223 -13.54 13.61 -11.84
C ASN A 223 -14.87 14.16 -11.33
N GLN A 224 -14.84 15.34 -10.74
CA GLN A 224 -16.03 16.03 -10.25
C GLN A 224 -16.19 17.38 -10.93
N ALA A 225 -17.37 17.64 -11.45
CA ALA A 225 -17.77 18.95 -11.95
C ALA A 225 -19.07 19.37 -11.25
N LYS A 226 -19.07 20.55 -10.65
CA LYS A 226 -20.22 21.05 -9.89
C LYS A 226 -20.47 22.51 -10.22
N THR A 227 -21.72 22.81 -10.55
CA THR A 227 -22.16 24.19 -10.72
C THR A 227 -23.30 24.47 -9.74
N THR A 228 -23.16 25.50 -8.95
CA THR A 228 -24.16 25.91 -7.97
C THR A 228 -24.40 27.41 -8.06
N SER A 229 -25.66 27.81 -8.16
CA SER A 229 -26.07 29.20 -8.02
C SER A 229 -27.07 29.32 -6.88
N HIS A 230 -26.80 30.23 -5.97
CA HIS A 230 -27.61 30.42 -4.77
C HIS A 230 -27.63 31.85 -4.28
N THR A 231 -28.79 32.33 -3.84
CA THR A 231 -28.96 33.58 -3.12
C THR A 231 -29.57 33.31 -1.75
N GLY A 232 -28.92 33.72 -0.67
CA GLY A 232 -29.35 33.53 0.72
C GLY A 232 -28.26 32.97 1.61
N LEU A 233 -28.65 32.16 2.63
CA LEU A 233 -27.73 31.47 3.51
C LEU A 233 -27.28 30.16 2.88
N MET A 234 -25.97 30.01 2.63
CA MET A 234 -25.40 28.88 1.89
C MET A 234 -24.38 28.12 2.71
N ASN A 235 -24.34 26.81 2.55
CA ASN A 235 -23.20 26.02 2.96
C ASN A 235 -22.08 26.20 1.94
N ASN A 236 -20.86 26.52 2.42
CA ASN A 236 -19.69 26.78 1.59
C ASN A 236 -18.75 25.59 1.46
N GLY A 237 -19.24 24.39 1.83
CA GLY A 237 -18.42 23.17 1.86
C GLY A 237 -17.63 23.01 3.17
N GLY A 238 -17.51 21.81 3.66
CA GLY A 238 -16.84 21.53 4.92
C GLY A 238 -17.48 22.26 6.10
N LEU A 239 -16.68 22.99 6.86
CA LEU A 239 -17.07 23.80 8.04
C LEU A 239 -17.14 25.30 7.71
N SER A 240 -17.69 25.69 6.53
CA SER A 240 -17.82 27.09 6.14
C SER A 240 -19.23 27.46 5.66
N VAL A 241 -19.64 28.72 5.91
CA VAL A 241 -20.96 29.27 5.61
C VAL A 241 -20.81 30.61 4.88
N LEU A 242 -21.61 30.81 3.81
CA LEU A 242 -21.74 32.07 3.08
C LEU A 242 -23.16 32.62 3.22
N ILE A 243 -23.29 33.88 3.56
CA ILE A 243 -24.55 34.63 3.59
C ILE A 243 -24.49 35.68 2.49
N GLY A 244 -25.23 35.52 1.41
CA GLY A 244 -25.18 36.44 0.25
C GLY A 244 -25.65 35.80 -1.06
N ASN A 245 -25.13 36.28 -2.16
CA ASN A 245 -25.31 35.71 -3.49
C ASN A 245 -24.01 35.02 -3.93
N ARG A 246 -24.13 33.83 -4.50
CA ARG A 246 -22.99 33.08 -5.01
C ARG A 246 -23.36 32.25 -6.24
N SER A 247 -22.49 32.33 -7.24
CA SER A 247 -22.43 31.36 -8.33
C SER A 247 -21.05 30.71 -8.31
N THR A 248 -21.01 29.42 -8.22
CA THR A 248 -19.77 28.63 -8.12
C THR A 248 -19.76 27.56 -9.19
N GLN A 249 -18.63 27.47 -9.88
CA GLN A 249 -18.29 26.32 -10.72
C GLN A 249 -17.02 25.72 -10.14
N ASP A 250 -17.12 24.52 -9.64
CA ASP A 250 -16.01 23.77 -9.07
C ASP A 250 -15.73 22.56 -9.96
N GLY A 251 -14.48 22.34 -10.27
CA GLY A 251 -13.99 21.12 -10.90
C GLY A 251 -12.87 20.54 -10.05
N LEU A 252 -12.92 19.24 -9.83
CA LEU A 252 -11.90 18.47 -9.14
C LEU A 252 -11.53 17.29 -10.00
N THR A 253 -10.24 17.11 -10.23
CA THR A 253 -9.68 15.88 -10.78
C THR A 253 -8.64 15.38 -9.80
N VAL A 254 -8.80 14.16 -9.34
CA VAL A 254 -7.86 13.45 -8.48
C VAL A 254 -7.39 12.22 -9.23
N ASN A 255 -6.07 12.07 -9.38
CA ASN A 255 -5.45 10.83 -9.81
C ASN A 255 -4.49 10.40 -8.71
N GLU A 256 -4.71 9.23 -8.16
CA GLU A 256 -3.87 8.67 -7.11
C GLU A 256 -3.34 7.32 -7.55
N THR A 257 -2.05 7.13 -7.34
CA THR A 257 -1.37 5.84 -7.42
C THR A 257 -0.83 5.51 -6.04
N SER A 258 -1.32 4.45 -5.44
CA SER A 258 -0.86 3.95 -4.15
C SER A 258 -0.39 2.50 -4.27
N TYR A 259 0.34 2.03 -3.29
CA TYR A 259 0.91 0.69 -3.33
C TYR A 259 0.50 -0.11 -2.09
N ARG A 260 0.26 -1.41 -2.31
CA ARG A 260 0.05 -2.39 -1.26
C ARG A 260 1.13 -3.45 -1.32
N GLY A 261 2.00 -3.47 -0.32
CA GLY A 261 3.14 -4.36 -0.26
C GLY A 261 2.78 -5.84 -0.16
N SER A 262 3.68 -6.69 -0.64
CA SER A 262 3.70 -8.09 -0.25
C SER A 262 4.01 -8.20 1.23
N THR A 263 3.40 -9.17 1.89
CA THR A 263 3.61 -9.44 3.31
C THR A 263 4.10 -10.87 3.49
N VAL A 264 5.29 -11.04 4.03
CA VAL A 264 5.85 -12.35 4.36
C VAL A 264 6.01 -12.45 5.87
N GLY A 265 5.33 -13.41 6.51
CA GLY A 265 5.31 -13.43 7.95
C GLY A 265 5.31 -14.79 8.60
N SER A 266 6.01 -14.89 9.73
CA SER A 266 5.97 -16.02 10.65
C SER A 266 5.52 -15.56 12.03
N LEU A 267 4.49 -16.19 12.58
CA LEU A 267 3.93 -15.83 13.89
C LEU A 267 4.76 -16.34 15.08
N GLN A 268 5.43 -17.49 14.94
CA GLN A 268 6.19 -18.13 16.02
C GLN A 268 7.58 -18.59 15.60
N GLY A 269 7.90 -18.56 14.32
CA GLY A 269 9.14 -19.06 13.75
C GLY A 269 9.94 -17.98 13.03
N SER A 270 10.72 -18.41 12.06
CA SER A 270 11.64 -17.59 11.27
C SER A 270 11.14 -17.36 9.85
N VAL A 271 11.70 -16.34 9.20
CA VAL A 271 11.56 -16.09 7.77
C VAL A 271 12.94 -16.20 7.12
N THR A 272 13.06 -17.07 6.12
CA THR A 272 14.28 -17.23 5.34
C THR A 272 14.00 -16.93 3.88
N MET A 273 14.75 -16.03 3.30
CA MET A 273 14.71 -15.68 1.87
C MET A 273 16.09 -15.84 1.28
N SER A 274 16.19 -16.59 0.18
CA SER A 274 17.47 -16.81 -0.48
C SER A 274 17.35 -16.77 -2.00
N ALA A 275 18.31 -16.14 -2.65
CA ALA A 275 18.45 -16.12 -4.09
C ALA A 275 19.88 -16.43 -4.52
N GLY A 276 20.05 -17.12 -5.64
CA GLY A 276 21.36 -17.38 -6.21
C GLY A 276 22.03 -16.12 -6.77
N ASN A 277 21.23 -15.11 -7.17
CA ASN A 277 21.67 -13.82 -7.65
C ASN A 277 21.04 -12.69 -6.80
N ASP A 278 19.95 -12.09 -7.19
CA ASP A 278 19.45 -10.88 -6.55
C ASP A 278 18.23 -11.15 -5.66
N VAL A 279 18.21 -10.54 -4.47
CA VAL A 279 16.99 -10.37 -3.66
C VAL A 279 16.58 -8.91 -3.72
N HIS A 280 15.35 -8.66 -4.19
CA HIS A 280 14.77 -7.33 -4.28
C HIS A 280 13.42 -7.29 -3.55
N ILE A 281 13.29 -6.38 -2.59
CA ILE A 281 12.09 -6.20 -1.78
C ILE A 281 11.65 -4.75 -1.89
N THR A 282 10.51 -4.50 -2.57
CA THR A 282 9.99 -3.17 -2.83
C THR A 282 8.66 -2.95 -2.12
N GLY A 283 8.59 -1.96 -1.23
CA GLY A 283 7.38 -1.54 -0.54
C GLY A 283 6.67 -2.68 0.21
N SER A 284 7.42 -3.63 0.76
CA SER A 284 6.90 -4.90 1.26
C SER A 284 7.34 -5.16 2.71
N ASP A 285 6.56 -5.96 3.43
CA ASP A 285 6.76 -6.22 4.85
C ASP A 285 7.24 -7.66 5.11
N VAL A 286 8.27 -7.80 5.94
CA VAL A 286 8.79 -9.09 6.42
C VAL A 286 8.76 -9.12 7.93
N LEU A 287 8.01 -10.07 8.49
CA LEU A 287 7.74 -10.15 9.92
C LEU A 287 8.10 -11.53 10.48
N SER A 288 8.88 -11.60 11.55
CA SER A 288 9.21 -12.88 12.19
C SER A 288 9.32 -12.77 13.72
N GLN A 289 9.08 -13.91 14.39
CA GLN A 289 9.21 -13.98 15.85
C GLN A 289 10.61 -14.37 16.28
N THR A 290 11.26 -15.33 15.59
CA THR A 290 12.54 -15.87 16.05
C THR A 290 13.74 -15.34 15.26
N GLY A 291 13.56 -14.95 14.00
CA GLY A 291 14.64 -14.37 13.18
C GLY A 291 14.29 -14.25 11.71
N THR A 292 14.96 -13.34 11.04
CA THR A 292 14.85 -13.14 9.58
C THR A 292 16.23 -13.24 8.94
N ALA A 293 16.36 -14.09 7.92
CA ALA A 293 17.56 -14.20 7.11
C ALA A 293 17.24 -13.90 5.64
N ILE A 294 17.91 -12.92 5.06
CA ILE A 294 17.79 -12.54 3.63
C ILE A 294 19.18 -12.59 3.01
N VAL A 295 19.35 -13.48 2.03
CA VAL A 295 20.65 -13.76 1.44
C VAL A 295 20.55 -13.78 -0.09
N GLY A 296 21.41 -13.00 -0.74
CA GLY A 296 21.54 -12.98 -2.19
C GLY A 296 22.98 -12.61 -2.60
N LYS A 297 23.26 -12.60 -3.90
CA LYS A 297 24.50 -12.00 -4.39
C LYS A 297 24.44 -10.48 -4.23
N ASN A 298 23.33 -9.85 -4.60
CA ASN A 298 22.96 -8.50 -4.21
C ASN A 298 21.65 -8.55 -3.39
N VAL A 299 21.47 -7.60 -2.48
CA VAL A 299 20.24 -7.42 -1.73
C VAL A 299 19.82 -5.96 -1.80
N THR A 300 18.61 -5.70 -2.29
CA THR A 300 18.03 -4.37 -2.35
C THR A 300 16.67 -4.38 -1.63
N ILE A 301 16.52 -3.46 -0.71
CA ILE A 301 15.29 -3.25 0.07
C ILE A 301 14.93 -1.78 -0.11
N ASP A 302 13.88 -1.50 -0.87
CA ASP A 302 13.51 -0.14 -1.23
C ASP A 302 12.02 0.16 -1.03
N ALA A 303 11.65 1.42 -1.27
CA ALA A 303 10.29 1.89 -1.20
C ALA A 303 9.65 1.86 -2.59
N ALA A 304 8.37 1.48 -2.67
CA ALA A 304 7.52 1.81 -3.80
C ALA A 304 7.11 3.29 -3.70
N VAL A 305 7.11 4.01 -4.82
CA VAL A 305 6.75 5.44 -4.82
C VAL A 305 5.42 5.63 -5.54
N GLY A 306 4.41 6.03 -4.77
CA GLY A 306 3.11 6.44 -5.27
C GLY A 306 3.03 7.93 -5.52
N SER A 307 1.95 8.37 -6.17
CA SER A 307 1.71 9.78 -6.45
C SER A 307 0.25 10.14 -6.28
N THR A 308 0.00 11.37 -5.89
CA THR A 308 -1.32 11.98 -5.87
C THR A 308 -1.27 13.28 -6.68
N ASP A 309 -1.99 13.29 -7.79
CA ASP A 309 -2.17 14.46 -8.64
C ASP A 309 -3.56 15.02 -8.42
N ILE A 310 -3.65 16.27 -7.93
CA ILE A 310 -4.93 16.94 -7.73
C ILE A 310 -4.95 18.20 -8.60
N THR A 311 -5.93 18.26 -9.48
CA THR A 311 -6.24 19.49 -10.23
C THR A 311 -7.58 20.01 -9.75
N GLN A 312 -7.56 21.20 -9.17
CA GLN A 312 -8.75 21.91 -8.71
C GLN A 312 -8.97 23.17 -9.55
N THR A 313 -10.16 23.29 -10.11
CA THR A 313 -10.59 24.49 -10.79
C THR A 313 -11.78 25.08 -10.06
N GLN A 314 -11.74 26.38 -9.84
CA GLN A 314 -12.85 27.08 -9.20
C GLN A 314 -13.13 28.40 -9.93
N LYS A 315 -14.40 28.65 -10.23
CA LYS A 315 -14.89 29.97 -10.62
C LYS A 315 -15.98 30.37 -9.65
N VAL A 316 -15.76 31.45 -8.95
CA VAL A 316 -16.69 31.97 -7.96
C VAL A 316 -17.03 33.42 -8.30
N SER A 317 -18.30 33.71 -8.36
CA SER A 317 -18.80 35.07 -8.28
C SER A 317 -19.67 35.15 -7.04
N GLN A 318 -19.30 35.96 -6.08
CA GLN A 318 -20.02 36.06 -4.82
C GLN A 318 -20.00 37.48 -4.23
N ALA A 319 -21.05 37.75 -3.45
CA ALA A 319 -21.13 38.92 -2.59
C ALA A 319 -21.82 38.55 -1.28
N GLY A 320 -21.20 38.82 -0.14
CA GLY A 320 -21.75 38.47 1.19
C GLY A 320 -20.70 38.27 2.28
N ILE A 321 -21.11 37.57 3.33
CA ILE A 321 -20.30 37.25 4.50
C ILE A 321 -19.88 35.77 4.43
N ASN A 322 -18.61 35.47 4.64
CA ASN A 322 -18.06 34.11 4.63
C ASN A 322 -17.39 33.77 5.97
N VAL A 323 -17.60 32.53 6.47
CA VAL A 323 -17.04 31.97 7.70
C VAL A 323 -16.48 30.58 7.43
N GLY A 324 -15.22 30.27 7.74
CA GLY A 324 -14.61 28.96 7.46
C GLY A 324 -13.50 28.49 8.40
N LEU A 325 -13.32 27.17 8.47
CA LEU A 325 -12.28 26.49 9.26
C LEU A 325 -11.31 25.69 8.38
N SER A 326 -10.02 25.66 8.75
CA SER A 326 -8.98 24.87 8.07
C SER A 326 -7.94 24.28 9.03
N GLY A 327 -7.36 23.08 8.74
CA GLY A 327 -6.28 22.45 9.55
C GLY A 327 -5.85 21.04 9.10
N GLY A 328 -4.61 20.67 9.38
CA GLY A 328 -3.87 19.53 8.80
C GLY A 328 -3.84 18.20 9.58
N LEU A 329 -4.61 18.00 10.65
CA LEU A 329 -4.54 16.82 11.53
C LEU A 329 -5.31 15.55 11.08
N ILE A 330 -5.98 15.59 9.92
CA ILE A 330 -6.96 14.55 9.55
C ILE A 330 -6.32 13.35 8.83
N ASN A 331 -5.17 13.53 8.20
CA ASN A 331 -4.60 12.52 7.30
C ASN A 331 -3.91 11.33 8.00
N GLY A 332 -3.34 11.53 9.18
CA GLY A 332 -2.62 10.45 9.91
C GLY A 332 -3.53 9.34 10.47
N ALA A 333 -4.79 9.65 10.75
CA ALA A 333 -5.72 8.66 11.31
C ALA A 333 -6.27 7.67 10.26
N GLN A 334 -6.22 8.02 8.98
CA GLN A 334 -6.81 7.19 7.91
C GLN A 334 -5.97 5.96 7.57
N SER A 335 -4.63 6.05 7.64
CA SER A 335 -3.75 4.91 7.34
C SER A 335 -3.89 3.78 8.36
N VAL A 336 -3.91 4.11 9.66
CA VAL A 336 -4.11 3.12 10.74
C VAL A 336 -5.51 2.48 10.65
N TYR A 337 -6.53 3.28 10.31
CA TYR A 337 -7.89 2.78 10.10
C TYR A 337 -7.97 1.82 8.92
N GLY A 338 -7.31 2.13 7.79
CA GLY A 338 -7.27 1.26 6.59
C GLY A 338 -6.63 -0.10 6.87
N MET A 339 -5.54 -0.15 7.63
CA MET A 339 -4.91 -1.41 8.03
C MET A 339 -5.78 -2.22 8.99
N ALA A 340 -6.47 -1.57 9.93
CA ALA A 340 -7.41 -2.22 10.83
C ALA A 340 -8.61 -2.81 10.07
N GLN A 341 -9.10 -2.11 9.05
CA GLN A 341 -10.18 -2.58 8.18
C GLN A 341 -9.72 -3.73 7.28
N ALA A 342 -8.53 -3.65 6.67
CA ALA A 342 -7.96 -4.74 5.89
C ALA A 342 -7.81 -6.02 6.73
N GLY A 343 -7.40 -5.90 8.02
CA GLY A 343 -7.35 -7.02 8.95
C GLY A 343 -8.73 -7.58 9.33
N HIS A 344 -9.79 -6.74 9.30
CA HIS A 344 -11.16 -7.20 9.59
C HIS A 344 -11.73 -8.04 8.44
N ASP A 345 -11.41 -7.69 7.19
CA ASP A 345 -12.02 -8.28 5.99
C ASP A 345 -11.37 -9.61 5.57
N VAL A 346 -10.23 -9.97 6.18
CA VAL A 346 -9.51 -11.23 5.91
C VAL A 346 -10.11 -12.37 6.71
N GLN A 347 -10.26 -13.55 6.10
CA GLN A 347 -10.80 -14.74 6.77
C GLN A 347 -9.75 -15.55 7.55
N ASP A 348 -8.46 -15.51 7.13
CA ASP A 348 -7.38 -16.26 7.79
C ASP A 348 -6.97 -15.59 9.11
N SER A 349 -6.98 -16.36 10.21
CA SER A 349 -6.67 -15.87 11.56
C SER A 349 -5.22 -15.45 11.73
N ARG A 350 -4.29 -16.07 10.99
CA ARG A 350 -2.86 -15.74 11.04
C ARG A 350 -2.58 -14.41 10.36
N LEU A 351 -3.24 -14.18 9.23
CA LEU A 351 -3.13 -12.93 8.50
C LEU A 351 -3.78 -11.77 9.27
N LYS A 352 -4.91 -12.02 10.00
CA LYS A 352 -5.47 -11.04 10.93
C LYS A 352 -4.47 -10.61 12.01
N ALA A 353 -3.78 -11.58 12.62
CA ALA A 353 -2.78 -11.32 13.65
C ALA A 353 -1.59 -10.52 13.08
N LEU A 354 -1.19 -10.81 11.84
CA LEU A 354 -0.13 -10.09 11.15
C LEU A 354 -0.52 -8.62 10.87
N TYR A 355 -1.72 -8.37 10.35
CA TYR A 355 -2.22 -7.00 10.16
C TYR A 355 -2.35 -6.22 11.47
N ALA A 356 -2.77 -6.88 12.55
CA ALA A 356 -2.86 -6.24 13.87
C ALA A 356 -1.47 -5.83 14.40
N SER A 357 -0.46 -6.67 14.23
CA SER A 357 0.92 -6.33 14.60
C SER A 357 1.48 -5.20 13.72
N GLN A 358 1.27 -5.25 12.41
CA GLN A 358 1.68 -4.21 11.48
C GLN A 358 1.03 -2.85 11.82
N ALA A 359 -0.29 -2.82 12.09
CA ALA A 359 -0.99 -1.60 12.52
C ALA A 359 -0.43 -1.03 13.83
N ALA A 360 -0.06 -1.88 14.79
CA ALA A 360 0.55 -1.46 16.04
C ALA A 360 1.93 -0.82 15.84
N TYR A 361 2.77 -1.39 14.96
CA TYR A 361 4.08 -0.80 14.62
C TYR A 361 3.92 0.55 13.91
N THR A 362 3.04 0.63 12.91
CA THR A 362 2.78 1.89 12.18
C THR A 362 2.24 2.98 13.10
N ALA A 363 1.38 2.64 14.08
CA ALA A 363 0.89 3.59 15.07
C ALA A 363 2.02 4.08 15.99
N ASN A 364 2.92 3.20 16.40
CA ASN A 364 4.08 3.54 17.23
C ASN A 364 5.06 4.45 16.49
N ASP A 365 5.35 4.15 15.23
CA ASP A 365 6.22 4.98 14.38
C ASP A 365 5.62 6.37 14.15
N GLY A 366 4.31 6.44 13.88
CA GLY A 366 3.58 7.71 13.78
C GLY A 366 3.62 8.52 15.08
N TYR A 367 3.52 7.87 16.25
CA TYR A 367 3.64 8.52 17.56
C TYR A 367 5.05 9.05 17.82
N ASN A 368 6.08 8.28 17.46
CA ASN A 368 7.47 8.68 17.63
C ASN A 368 7.83 9.87 16.70
N ALA A 369 7.37 9.86 15.46
CA ALA A 369 7.52 10.98 14.53
C ALA A 369 6.82 12.24 15.04
N TYR A 370 5.61 12.13 15.62
CA TYR A 370 4.90 13.23 16.26
C TYR A 370 5.68 13.81 17.45
N GLN A 371 6.22 12.96 18.33
CA GLN A 371 7.02 13.38 19.48
C GLN A 371 8.31 14.11 19.06
N ALA A 372 8.97 13.66 18.00
CA ALA A 372 10.15 14.30 17.43
C ALA A 372 9.80 15.70 16.89
N ALA A 373 8.76 15.83 16.08
CA ALA A 373 8.28 17.10 15.53
C ALA A 373 7.81 18.08 16.63
N ALA A 374 7.18 17.59 17.70
CA ALA A 374 6.76 18.40 18.84
C ALA A 374 7.95 18.98 19.63
N LYS A 375 9.04 18.22 19.74
CA LYS A 375 10.28 18.68 20.41
C LYS A 375 11.01 19.77 19.60
N GLU A 376 10.91 19.73 18.28
CA GLU A 376 11.52 20.73 17.39
C GLU A 376 10.68 21.99 17.20
N GLY A 377 9.49 22.08 17.82
CA GLY A 377 8.61 23.25 17.74
C GLY A 377 7.96 23.46 16.35
N SER A 378 8.06 22.46 15.44
CA SER A 378 7.58 22.52 14.07
C SER A 378 6.13 22.08 13.88
N VAL A 379 5.40 21.76 14.95
CA VAL A 379 3.98 21.37 14.88
C VAL A 379 3.11 22.61 14.68
N SER A 380 3.02 23.12 13.47
CA SER A 380 2.05 24.15 13.07
C SER A 380 0.71 23.52 12.65
N SER A 381 0.11 22.73 13.51
CA SER A 381 -1.24 22.20 13.32
C SER A 381 -2.29 23.14 13.86
N GLY A 382 -2.32 24.36 13.36
CA GLY A 382 -3.31 25.36 13.78
C GLY A 382 -4.64 25.18 13.07
N ILE A 383 -5.71 25.02 13.81
CA ILE A 383 -7.07 25.26 13.31
C ILE A 383 -7.27 26.79 13.21
N ASN A 384 -7.59 27.29 12.02
CA ASN A 384 -7.84 28.69 11.76
C ASN A 384 -9.31 28.95 11.41
N LEU A 385 -9.94 29.92 12.06
CA LEU A 385 -11.27 30.44 11.73
C LEU A 385 -11.14 31.75 10.97
N ARG A 386 -11.80 31.86 9.81
CA ARG A 386 -11.86 33.08 8.99
C ARG A 386 -13.28 33.61 8.90
N LEU A 387 -13.44 34.93 9.06
CA LEU A 387 -14.68 35.66 8.88
C LEU A 387 -14.44 36.86 7.97
N GLY A 388 -15.16 36.95 6.83
CA GLY A 388 -14.97 38.06 5.89
C GLY A 388 -16.25 38.55 5.22
N ILE A 389 -16.27 39.83 4.83
CA ILE A 389 -17.36 40.51 4.08
C ILE A 389 -16.79 41.03 2.78
N GLY A 390 -17.46 40.79 1.65
CA GLY A 390 -17.04 41.34 0.36
C GLY A 390 -17.77 40.78 -0.84
N GLY A 391 -17.43 41.32 -2.00
CA GLY A 391 -17.84 40.78 -3.31
C GLY A 391 -16.61 40.42 -4.11
N SER A 392 -16.63 39.28 -4.78
CA SER A 392 -15.52 38.84 -5.60
C SER A 392 -15.99 38.03 -6.81
N SER A 393 -15.24 38.21 -7.89
CA SER A 393 -15.25 37.29 -9.02
C SER A 393 -13.85 36.72 -9.13
N ALA A 394 -13.72 35.44 -8.98
CA ALA A 394 -12.43 34.77 -8.99
C ALA A 394 -12.48 33.51 -9.85
N SER A 395 -11.41 33.25 -10.58
CA SER A 395 -11.14 31.94 -11.13
C SER A 395 -9.76 31.51 -10.68
N SER A 396 -9.67 30.31 -10.13
CA SER A 396 -8.40 29.70 -9.75
C SER A 396 -8.28 28.31 -10.35
N THR A 397 -7.06 27.97 -10.72
CA THR A 397 -6.67 26.61 -11.04
C THR A 397 -5.45 26.30 -10.20
N GLY A 398 -5.55 25.25 -9.40
CA GLY A 398 -4.43 24.72 -8.63
C GLY A 398 -4.17 23.29 -9.07
N THR A 399 -2.91 22.96 -9.25
CA THR A 399 -2.45 21.60 -9.49
C THR A 399 -1.39 21.26 -8.45
N THR A 400 -1.58 20.18 -7.74
CA THR A 400 -0.59 19.60 -6.84
C THR A 400 -0.19 18.24 -7.35
N HIS A 401 1.08 17.95 -7.25
CA HIS A 401 1.64 16.61 -7.41
C HIS A 401 2.44 16.29 -6.17
N ASP A 402 2.05 15.23 -5.50
CA ASP A 402 2.69 14.77 -4.27
C ASP A 402 3.10 13.31 -4.43
N GLU A 403 4.39 13.02 -4.25
CA GLU A 403 4.92 11.66 -4.17
C GLU A 403 4.90 11.18 -2.72
N THR A 404 4.62 9.89 -2.55
CA THR A 404 4.64 9.21 -1.25
C THR A 404 5.41 7.90 -1.36
N ALA A 405 6.42 7.74 -0.53
CA ALA A 405 7.21 6.52 -0.45
C ALA A 405 6.55 5.50 0.49
N TYR A 406 6.28 4.33 -0.03
CA TYR A 406 5.82 3.15 0.71
C TYR A 406 7.05 2.27 0.99
N GLY A 407 7.72 2.53 2.11
CA GLY A 407 8.95 1.84 2.50
C GLY A 407 8.73 0.36 2.80
N SER A 408 9.75 -0.45 2.59
CA SER A 408 9.76 -1.82 3.06
C SER A 408 10.08 -1.88 4.56
N HIS A 409 9.41 -2.79 5.29
CA HIS A 409 9.64 -2.99 6.72
C HIS A 409 10.05 -4.43 6.99
N ILE A 410 11.27 -4.58 7.52
CA ILE A 410 11.74 -5.88 8.00
C ILE A 410 11.78 -5.82 9.53
N HIS A 411 10.93 -6.61 10.16
CA HIS A 411 10.81 -6.65 11.61
C HIS A 411 10.94 -8.07 12.14
N SER A 412 11.80 -8.25 13.13
CA SER A 412 11.95 -9.50 13.87
C SER A 412 12.02 -9.23 15.37
N ALA A 413 11.29 -10.01 16.16
CA ALA A 413 11.53 -10.03 17.61
C ALA A 413 12.87 -10.73 17.95
N GLY A 414 13.39 -11.57 17.05
CA GLY A 414 14.71 -12.18 17.11
C GLY A 414 15.74 -11.46 16.23
N ASP A 415 16.72 -12.20 15.76
CA ASP A 415 17.85 -11.67 15.01
C ASP A 415 17.51 -11.46 13.53
N ILE A 416 18.13 -10.46 12.91
CA ILE A 416 18.04 -10.17 11.48
C ILE A 416 19.42 -10.29 10.85
N THR A 417 19.51 -11.05 9.77
CA THR A 417 20.71 -11.15 8.94
C THR A 417 20.38 -10.77 7.51
N LEU A 418 21.01 -9.73 6.99
CA LEU A 418 20.95 -9.32 5.59
C LEU A 418 22.35 -9.49 4.99
N ALA A 419 22.49 -10.35 3.98
CA ALA A 419 23.79 -10.66 3.41
C ALA A 419 23.77 -10.57 1.88
N ALA A 420 24.51 -9.60 1.35
CA ALA A 420 24.89 -9.51 -0.05
C ALA A 420 26.26 -10.19 -0.26
N THR A 421 26.24 -11.45 -0.69
CA THR A 421 27.40 -12.33 -0.68
C THR A 421 28.41 -12.08 -1.80
N GLY A 422 28.03 -11.33 -2.83
CA GLY A 422 28.90 -11.06 -3.98
C GLY A 422 28.84 -9.62 -4.51
N GLY A 423 27.98 -8.78 -3.95
CA GLY A 423 27.75 -7.42 -4.43
C GLY A 423 27.31 -6.46 -3.33
N ASP A 424 26.31 -5.64 -3.64
CA ASP A 424 25.86 -4.53 -2.81
C ASP A 424 24.65 -4.91 -1.94
N LEU A 425 24.60 -4.34 -0.73
CA LEU A 425 23.42 -4.29 0.13
C LEU A 425 22.89 -2.86 0.13
N ASN A 426 21.69 -2.67 -0.44
CA ASN A 426 21.04 -1.38 -0.52
C ASN A 426 19.76 -1.37 0.35
N ILE A 427 19.63 -0.36 1.20
CA ILE A 427 18.44 -0.10 2.02
C ILE A 427 18.02 1.33 1.72
N ILE A 428 16.85 1.53 1.06
CA ILE A 428 16.43 2.82 0.53
C ILE A 428 15.01 3.11 1.00
N GLY A 429 14.80 4.19 1.78
CA GLY A 429 13.49 4.58 2.29
C GLY A 429 12.79 3.50 3.13
N SER A 430 13.56 2.62 3.79
CA SER A 430 13.05 1.39 4.38
C SER A 430 13.52 1.20 5.82
N GLN A 431 12.79 0.39 6.60
CA GLN A 431 13.04 0.22 8.03
C GLN A 431 13.38 -1.23 8.37
N ILE A 432 14.41 -1.40 9.18
CA ILE A 432 14.84 -2.71 9.69
C ILE A 432 14.92 -2.65 11.22
N ASN A 433 14.16 -3.50 11.88
CA ASN A 433 14.05 -3.53 13.33
C ASN A 433 14.20 -4.98 13.85
N GLY A 434 15.23 -5.24 14.64
CA GLY A 434 15.51 -6.57 15.17
C GLY A 434 16.16 -6.57 16.56
N ASN A 435 16.34 -7.75 17.14
CA ASN A 435 17.10 -7.87 18.38
C ASN A 435 18.59 -7.67 18.11
N ASN A 436 19.23 -8.59 17.39
CA ASN A 436 20.55 -8.37 16.80
C ASN A 436 20.38 -8.17 15.30
N VAL A 437 21.01 -7.18 14.72
CA VAL A 437 20.95 -6.92 13.29
C VAL A 437 22.34 -7.02 12.68
N ALA A 438 22.52 -7.96 11.76
CA ALA A 438 23.75 -8.16 11.02
C ALA A 438 23.56 -7.77 9.55
N LEU A 439 24.33 -6.79 9.09
CA LEU A 439 24.37 -6.33 7.71
C LEU A 439 25.73 -6.67 7.10
N ALA A 440 25.73 -7.52 6.08
CA ALA A 440 26.94 -7.92 5.39
C ALA A 440 26.86 -7.61 3.89
N ALA A 441 27.88 -6.95 3.35
CA ALA A 441 28.00 -6.66 1.93
C ALA A 441 29.40 -7.02 1.43
N ALA A 442 29.47 -7.81 0.37
CA ALA A 442 30.76 -8.11 -0.25
C ALA A 442 31.35 -6.87 -0.93
N ASN A 443 30.55 -5.93 -1.40
CA ASN A 443 30.98 -4.73 -2.10
C ASN A 443 30.57 -3.46 -1.32
N ASN A 444 29.39 -2.89 -1.54
CA ASN A 444 28.94 -1.67 -0.88
C ASN A 444 27.75 -1.92 0.04
N LEU A 445 27.77 -1.27 1.21
CA LEU A 445 26.60 -1.15 2.09
C LEU A 445 26.06 0.30 2.00
N ASN A 446 24.90 0.45 1.39
CA ASN A 446 24.23 1.73 1.19
C ASN A 446 22.93 1.79 2.01
N ILE A 447 22.81 2.81 2.86
CA ILE A 447 21.59 3.12 3.61
C ILE A 447 21.21 4.54 3.21
N LEU A 448 20.18 4.67 2.38
CA LEU A 448 19.80 5.91 1.71
C LEU A 448 18.34 6.24 2.01
N SER A 449 18.01 7.52 1.98
CA SER A 449 16.61 7.96 2.00
C SER A 449 16.00 7.90 0.59
N GLN A 450 14.69 7.63 0.51
CA GLN A 450 13.90 7.79 -0.69
C GLN A 450 13.46 9.24 -0.82
N ALA A 451 13.73 9.87 -1.96
CA ALA A 451 13.23 11.22 -2.25
C ALA A 451 11.76 11.17 -2.66
N GLU A 452 10.98 12.11 -2.16
CA GLU A 452 9.58 12.37 -2.51
C GLU A 452 9.47 13.80 -3.05
N GLN A 453 8.93 13.94 -4.24
CA GLN A 453 8.80 15.23 -4.90
C GLN A 453 7.41 15.80 -4.66
N HIS A 454 7.36 17.09 -4.38
CA HIS A 454 6.12 17.83 -4.19
C HIS A 454 6.14 19.05 -5.10
N THR A 455 5.13 19.19 -5.96
CA THR A 455 4.98 20.37 -6.79
C THR A 455 3.62 21.00 -6.58
N LEU A 456 3.60 22.32 -6.55
CA LEU A 456 2.40 23.11 -6.49
C LEU A 456 2.43 24.13 -7.61
N GLU A 457 1.45 24.09 -8.47
CA GLU A 457 1.21 25.11 -9.47
C GLU A 457 -0.16 25.75 -9.22
N SER A 458 -0.21 27.05 -9.12
CA SER A 458 -1.49 27.74 -9.05
C SER A 458 -1.52 28.95 -9.96
N SER A 459 -2.66 29.14 -10.58
CA SER A 459 -2.97 30.34 -11.34
C SER A 459 -4.31 30.88 -10.89
N ASN A 460 -4.37 32.17 -10.64
CA ASN A 460 -5.62 32.83 -10.26
C ASN A 460 -5.84 34.10 -11.04
N LYS A 461 -7.10 34.38 -11.26
CA LYS A 461 -7.58 35.68 -11.73
C LYS A 461 -8.67 36.10 -10.77
N ASN A 462 -8.53 37.23 -10.17
CA ASN A 462 -9.55 37.76 -9.29
C ASN A 462 -9.81 39.23 -9.51
N ALA A 463 -11.04 39.62 -9.31
CA ALA A 463 -11.45 41.00 -9.17
C ALA A 463 -12.44 41.03 -8.01
N GLY A 464 -12.15 41.80 -6.99
CA GLY A 464 -13.06 41.92 -5.88
C GLY A 464 -12.49 42.74 -4.72
N GLY A 465 -13.33 43.06 -3.77
CA GLY A 465 -12.92 43.73 -2.54
C GLY A 465 -13.65 43.12 -1.32
N GLY A 466 -12.94 43.07 -0.21
CA GLY A 466 -13.52 42.60 1.05
C GLY A 466 -12.60 42.82 2.25
N ALA A 467 -13.19 42.81 3.43
CA ALA A 467 -12.47 42.91 4.69
C ALA A 467 -12.98 41.87 5.69
N GLY A 468 -12.12 41.42 6.61
CA GLY A 468 -12.50 40.41 7.60
C GLY A 468 -11.50 40.22 8.73
N VAL A 469 -11.80 39.23 9.59
CA VAL A 469 -10.99 38.83 10.74
C VAL A 469 -10.60 37.35 10.62
N GLN A 470 -9.38 37.05 11.03
CA GLN A 470 -8.86 35.69 11.15
C GLN A 470 -8.50 35.42 12.60
N LEU A 471 -9.03 34.31 13.14
CA LEU A 471 -8.78 33.82 14.48
C LEU A 471 -8.01 32.49 14.36
N GLY A 472 -6.81 32.39 14.89
CA GLY A 472 -6.00 31.18 14.87
C GLY A 472 -5.28 30.94 16.16
N THR A 473 -4.53 29.86 16.26
CA THR A 473 -3.72 29.52 17.43
C THR A 473 -2.66 30.58 17.76
N SER A 474 -2.33 31.45 16.80
CA SER A 474 -1.41 32.57 16.93
C SER A 474 -2.08 33.93 17.29
N GLY A 475 -3.42 33.98 17.45
CA GLY A 475 -4.15 35.18 17.83
C GLY A 475 -5.20 35.66 16.83
N ILE A 476 -5.63 36.92 17.00
CA ILE A 476 -6.64 37.58 16.15
C ILE A 476 -5.93 38.48 15.14
N GLY A 477 -6.24 38.27 13.83
CA GLY A 477 -5.77 39.11 12.75
C GLY A 477 -6.92 39.77 11.99
N PHE A 478 -6.73 41.01 11.50
CA PHE A 478 -7.65 41.67 10.58
C PHE A 478 -7.07 41.63 9.18
N TYR A 479 -7.90 41.39 8.16
CA TYR A 479 -7.48 41.47 6.78
C TYR A 479 -8.43 42.34 5.96
N ALA A 480 -7.90 43.10 5.05
CA ALA A 480 -8.63 43.77 3.99
C ALA A 480 -7.92 43.45 2.67
N GLN A 481 -8.66 43.03 1.66
CA GLN A 481 -8.09 42.75 0.36
C GLN A 481 -8.92 43.42 -0.75
N ALA A 482 -8.23 44.04 -1.67
CA ALA A 482 -8.78 44.40 -2.96
C ALA A 482 -7.86 43.78 -4.00
N SER A 483 -8.36 42.93 -4.85
CA SER A 483 -7.55 42.25 -5.85
C SER A 483 -8.13 42.46 -7.23
N ILE A 484 -7.31 43.00 -8.11
CA ILE A 484 -7.55 43.00 -9.55
C ILE A 484 -6.29 42.44 -10.15
N GLY A 485 -6.34 41.20 -10.63
CA GLY A 485 -5.11 40.68 -11.20
C GLY A 485 -5.11 39.23 -11.62
N LYS A 486 -4.02 38.91 -12.28
CA LYS A 486 -3.60 37.54 -12.59
C LYS A 486 -2.40 37.21 -11.71
N GLY A 487 -2.44 36.13 -11.02
CA GLY A 487 -1.30 35.59 -10.28
C GLY A 487 -1.01 34.18 -10.72
N SER A 488 0.25 33.81 -10.71
CA SER A 488 0.69 32.40 -10.76
C SER A 488 1.71 32.17 -9.66
N ALA A 489 1.63 31.04 -9.03
CA ALA A 489 2.62 30.60 -8.06
C ALA A 489 3.07 29.19 -8.43
N HIS A 490 4.36 28.98 -8.31
CA HIS A 490 4.99 27.67 -8.50
C HIS A 490 5.78 27.37 -7.23
N GLY A 491 5.63 26.15 -6.72
CA GLY A 491 6.38 25.67 -5.59
C GLY A 491 6.88 24.26 -5.88
N ASN A 492 8.16 24.03 -5.64
CA ASN A 492 8.77 22.71 -5.72
C ASN A 492 9.40 22.42 -4.35
N GLY A 493 9.15 21.24 -3.85
CA GLY A 493 9.73 20.73 -2.62
C GLY A 493 10.22 19.30 -2.83
N THR A 494 11.18 18.89 -2.04
CA THR A 494 11.59 17.50 -1.96
C THR A 494 11.69 17.13 -0.49
N THR A 495 10.93 16.13 -0.11
CA THR A 495 11.06 15.48 1.20
C THR A 495 11.80 14.15 1.04
N HIS A 496 12.17 13.54 2.13
CA HIS A 496 12.88 12.28 2.12
C HIS A 496 12.27 11.34 3.15
N ALA A 497 11.85 10.16 2.71
CA ALA A 497 11.57 9.05 3.60
C ALA A 497 12.90 8.41 4.01
N ASP A 498 13.26 8.55 5.28
CA ASP A 498 14.55 8.09 5.80
C ASP A 498 14.57 6.57 5.99
N SER A 499 15.70 5.95 5.68
CA SER A 499 15.97 4.57 6.09
C SER A 499 16.45 4.50 7.52
N SER A 500 15.98 3.51 8.25
CA SER A 500 16.44 3.24 9.62
C SER A 500 16.81 1.77 9.82
N VAL A 501 17.88 1.54 10.58
CA VAL A 501 18.28 0.21 11.04
C VAL A 501 18.42 0.26 12.56
N ASN A 502 17.55 -0.43 13.26
CA ASN A 502 17.49 -0.45 14.70
C ASN A 502 17.75 -1.88 15.21
N ALA A 503 18.71 -2.01 16.11
CA ALA A 503 18.95 -3.21 16.89
C ALA A 503 18.68 -2.92 18.37
N THR A 504 17.91 -3.79 19.03
CA THR A 504 17.66 -3.66 20.45
C THR A 504 18.92 -3.98 21.26
N ASP A 505 19.71 -4.96 20.81
CA ASP A 505 20.96 -5.37 21.46
C ASP A 505 22.18 -4.97 20.59
N THR A 506 22.47 -5.66 19.49
CA THR A 506 23.72 -5.46 18.75
C THR A 506 23.46 -5.19 17.25
N LEU A 507 24.03 -4.10 16.74
CA LEU A 507 24.12 -3.83 15.30
C LEU A 507 25.54 -4.14 14.80
N THR A 508 25.67 -5.15 13.93
CA THR A 508 26.92 -5.52 13.28
C THR A 508 26.87 -5.17 11.81
N THR A 509 27.90 -4.47 11.32
CA THR A 509 28.05 -4.17 9.89
C THR A 509 29.38 -4.69 9.40
N ASP A 510 29.40 -5.53 8.38
CA ASP A 510 30.59 -6.05 7.73
C ASP A 510 30.60 -5.62 6.25
N GLN A 511 31.68 -4.97 5.80
CA GLN A 511 31.83 -4.50 4.43
C GLN A 511 33.28 -4.68 3.99
N TRP A 512 33.46 -5.27 2.82
CA TRP A 512 34.79 -5.61 2.29
C TRP A 512 35.45 -4.47 1.49
N GLN A 513 34.66 -3.47 1.03
CA GLN A 513 35.13 -2.29 0.32
C GLN A 513 34.43 -0.99 0.77
N ARG A 514 35.00 0.17 0.42
CA ARG A 514 34.74 1.54 0.91
C ARG A 514 33.28 1.94 1.18
N HIS A 515 33.08 2.61 2.34
CA HIS A 515 31.82 3.24 2.73
C HIS A 515 31.54 4.54 1.97
N HIS A 516 30.38 4.65 1.31
CA HIS A 516 29.77 5.92 0.94
C HIS A 516 28.56 6.17 1.83
N HIS A 517 28.64 7.21 2.66
CA HIS A 517 27.52 7.63 3.51
C HIS A 517 26.86 8.88 2.94
N GLN A 518 25.61 8.77 2.52
CA GLN A 518 24.71 9.89 2.35
C GLN A 518 23.52 9.69 3.31
N ARG A 519 23.48 10.56 4.35
CA ARG A 519 22.51 10.66 5.44
C ARG A 519 22.14 9.35 6.17
N ARG A 520 22.49 9.31 7.43
CA ARG A 520 22.25 8.22 8.39
C ARG A 520 21.20 8.61 9.42
N ALA A 521 20.25 7.69 9.69
CA ALA A 521 19.71 7.52 11.03
C ALA A 521 19.91 6.05 11.43
N ALA A 522 21.00 5.75 12.11
CA ALA A 522 21.18 4.47 12.80
C ALA A 522 21.20 4.76 14.30
N CYS A 523 20.23 4.24 15.04
CA CYS A 523 20.18 4.34 16.47
C CYS A 523 20.23 2.94 17.09
N GLY A 524 21.39 2.53 17.58
CA GLY A 524 21.53 1.36 18.43
C GLY A 524 21.80 1.80 19.88
N GLN A 525 21.13 1.21 20.84
CA GLN A 525 21.40 1.52 22.27
C GLN A 525 22.77 0.99 22.74
N HIS A 526 23.29 -0.06 22.09
CA HIS A 526 24.67 -0.53 22.29
C HIS A 526 25.22 -1.12 20.97
N GLY A 527 25.99 -0.34 20.25
CA GLY A 527 26.65 -0.80 19.01
C GLY A 527 28.14 -1.04 19.20
N THR A 528 28.57 -2.29 19.12
CA THR A 528 30.00 -2.61 19.04
C THR A 528 30.42 -2.66 17.58
N ARG A 529 31.21 -1.68 17.16
CA ARG A 529 31.79 -1.59 15.83
C ARG A 529 33.04 -2.50 15.79
N GLN A 530 32.93 -3.68 15.19
CA GLN A 530 34.14 -4.45 14.89
C GLN A 530 34.72 -3.98 13.56
N HIS A 531 35.75 -3.17 13.62
CA HIS A 531 36.64 -2.92 12.50
C HIS A 531 37.61 -4.10 12.35
N ARG A 532 37.45 -4.90 11.32
CA ARG A 532 38.53 -5.81 10.90
C ARG A 532 39.61 -4.98 10.27
N GLN A 533 40.75 -4.81 10.96
CA GLN A 533 41.96 -4.23 10.39
C GLN A 533 42.46 -5.14 9.25
N GLN A 534 42.68 -4.56 8.08
CA GLN A 534 43.46 -5.21 7.03
C GLN A 534 44.88 -5.54 7.56
N PRO A 535 45.43 -6.71 7.23
CA PRO A 535 46.83 -6.99 7.49
C PRO A 535 47.67 -5.96 6.71
N ALA A 536 48.60 -5.32 7.41
CA ALA A 536 49.55 -4.37 6.83
C ALA A 536 50.36 -5.05 5.73
N ASP A 537 50.43 -4.43 4.55
CA ASP A 537 51.31 -4.81 3.45
C ASP A 537 52.77 -4.62 3.88
N PRO A 538 53.63 -5.65 3.91
CA PRO A 538 55.01 -5.57 4.44
C PRO A 538 56.04 -4.97 3.46
N LYS A 539 55.61 -4.23 2.41
CA LYS A 539 56.54 -3.66 1.44
C LYS A 539 56.40 -2.15 1.25
N ARG A 540 56.83 -1.38 2.24
CA ARG A 540 57.34 -0.02 2.04
C ARG A 540 58.53 0.25 2.96
N THR A 541 59.66 -0.27 2.62
CA THR A 541 60.98 0.27 3.06
C THR A 541 61.18 1.63 2.40
N ARG A 542 61.15 2.66 3.21
CA ARG A 542 61.62 3.99 2.80
C ARG A 542 63.12 4.03 2.78
N HIS A 543 63.67 4.43 1.66
CA HIS A 543 64.95 5.11 1.64
C HIS A 543 64.73 6.63 1.76
N ARG A 544 65.39 7.17 2.77
CA ARG A 544 65.59 8.58 3.15
C ARG A 544 64.37 9.32 3.71
#